data_29e3b6aa97140cca516d7217a5f63023
#
_entry.id   29e3b6aa97140cca516d7217a5f63023
#
_cell.length_a   1.000
_cell.length_b   1.000
_cell.length_c   1.000
_cell.angle_alpha   90.00
_cell.angle_beta   90.00
_cell.angle_gamma   90.00
#
_symmetry.space_group_name_H-M   'P 1'
#
loop_
_entity.id
_entity.type
_entity.pdbx_description
1 polymer ?
#
loop_
_entity_poly.entity_id
_entity_poly.type
_entity_poly.pdbx_seq_one_letter_code
_entity_poly.pdbx_strand_id
1 'polypeptide(L)'
;MTHSIVHSNDVESPNGVFKPMGRTLGVSAFGINQLELPPGAEGPMHDHAGDGQEEVYVIVRGNGTIRLDGTEEQLEVGKYVFVPPGQKRQMVAGSEGLAWVGVGCKPGAYKPEG
;
A
#
# COMPACT_ATOMS: atom_id res chain seq x y z
N MET A 1 -0.53 21.85 -17.24
CA MET A 1 0.07 20.62 -16.68
C MET A 1 -0.19 19.46 -17.60
N THR A 2 0.75 18.57 -17.71
CA THR A 2 0.65 17.37 -18.54
C THR A 2 0.62 16.12 -17.67
N HIS A 3 0.28 15.01 -18.31
CA HIS A 3 0.34 13.71 -17.64
C HIS A 3 1.79 13.29 -17.35
N SER A 4 1.94 12.29 -16.51
CA SER A 4 3.21 11.61 -16.26
C SER A 4 3.02 10.11 -16.30
N ILE A 5 4.05 9.39 -16.71
CA ILE A 5 4.06 7.93 -16.76
C ILE A 5 5.40 7.46 -16.22
N VAL A 6 5.35 6.51 -15.29
CA VAL A 6 6.57 5.96 -14.71
C VAL A 6 6.40 4.46 -14.51
N HIS A 7 7.46 3.70 -14.73
CA HIS A 7 7.52 2.29 -14.38
C HIS A 7 8.12 2.15 -12.98
N SER A 8 7.54 1.28 -12.16
CA SER A 8 8.01 1.09 -10.79
C SER A 8 9.49 0.69 -10.70
N ASN A 9 10.00 -0.02 -11.71
CA ASN A 9 11.42 -0.41 -11.75
C ASN A 9 12.36 0.79 -11.87
N ASP A 10 11.87 1.93 -12.33
CA ASP A 10 12.65 3.14 -12.52
C ASP A 10 12.55 4.09 -11.32
N VAL A 11 11.80 3.71 -10.29
CA VAL A 11 11.64 4.52 -9.08
C VAL A 11 12.58 3.99 -8.01
N GLU A 12 13.48 4.84 -7.55
CA GLU A 12 14.40 4.47 -6.49
C GLU A 12 13.70 4.41 -5.14
N SER A 13 14.09 3.42 -4.34
CA SER A 13 13.62 3.23 -2.98
C SER A 13 14.71 3.66 -2.00
N PRO A 14 14.42 4.58 -1.06
CA PRO A 14 15.43 4.99 -0.08
C PRO A 14 15.81 3.86 0.89
N ASN A 15 14.98 2.85 1.05
CA ASN A 15 15.22 1.75 2.01
C ASN A 15 15.06 0.35 1.41
N GLY A 16 14.89 0.25 0.09
CA GLY A 16 14.69 -1.03 -0.60
C GLY A 16 13.26 -1.57 -0.53
N VAL A 17 12.37 -0.95 0.20
CA VAL A 17 10.98 -1.39 0.39
C VAL A 17 9.99 -0.37 -0.17
N PHE A 18 10.12 0.87 0.21
CA PHE A 18 9.17 1.94 -0.11
C PHE A 18 9.56 2.64 -1.42
N LYS A 19 8.64 2.71 -2.37
CA LYS A 19 8.80 3.44 -3.62
C LYS A 19 7.77 4.59 -3.66
N PRO A 20 8.20 5.85 -3.67
CA PRO A 20 7.30 7.01 -3.59
C PRO A 20 6.65 7.31 -4.95
N MET A 21 5.66 6.53 -5.34
CA MET A 21 5.02 6.62 -6.64
C MET A 21 4.25 7.93 -6.82
N GLY A 22 3.51 8.35 -5.80
CA GLY A 22 2.72 9.58 -5.86
C GLY A 22 3.57 10.81 -6.05
N ARG A 23 4.67 10.90 -5.30
CA ARG A 23 5.64 12.00 -5.45
C ARG A 23 6.26 11.99 -6.85
N THR A 24 6.66 10.83 -7.32
CA THR A 24 7.28 10.68 -8.64
C THR A 24 6.33 11.06 -9.76
N LEU A 25 5.05 10.68 -9.64
CA LEU A 25 4.03 11.01 -10.63
C LEU A 25 3.54 12.46 -10.53
N GLY A 26 3.65 13.08 -9.36
CA GLY A 26 3.14 14.44 -9.12
C GLY A 26 1.69 14.46 -8.65
N VAL A 27 1.21 13.38 -8.01
CA VAL A 27 -0.15 13.31 -7.49
C VAL A 27 -0.29 14.15 -6.23
N SER A 28 -1.37 14.91 -6.14
CA SER A 28 -1.64 15.75 -4.98
C SER A 28 -2.96 15.43 -4.25
N ALA A 29 -3.86 14.66 -4.88
CA ALA A 29 -5.19 14.40 -4.32
C ALA A 29 -5.22 13.23 -3.33
N PHE A 30 -4.27 12.31 -3.42
CA PHE A 30 -4.18 11.12 -2.56
C PHE A 30 -2.75 10.62 -2.51
N GLY A 31 -2.44 9.83 -1.50
CA GLY A 31 -1.16 9.12 -1.43
C GLY A 31 -1.21 7.84 -2.26
N ILE A 32 -0.17 7.57 -3.02
CA ILE A 32 -0.01 6.31 -3.71
C ILE A 32 1.46 5.93 -3.71
N ASN A 33 1.75 4.72 -3.24
CA ASN A 33 3.11 4.21 -3.14
C ASN A 33 3.12 2.73 -3.48
N GLN A 34 4.27 2.23 -3.89
CA GLN A 34 4.48 0.80 -4.04
C GLN A 34 5.48 0.34 -3.00
N LEU A 35 5.16 -0.77 -2.34
CA LEU A 35 6.01 -1.36 -1.32
C LEU A 35 6.37 -2.78 -1.73
N GLU A 36 7.62 -3.17 -1.47
CA GLU A 36 8.16 -4.44 -1.90
C GLU A 36 8.94 -5.07 -0.75
N LEU A 37 8.39 -6.13 -0.16
CA LEU A 37 9.06 -6.89 0.90
C LEU A 37 9.75 -8.11 0.29
N PRO A 38 11.01 -8.36 0.66
CA PRO A 38 11.67 -9.60 0.25
C PRO A 38 11.02 -10.82 0.91
N PRO A 39 11.31 -12.04 0.40
CA PRO A 39 10.73 -13.26 0.98
C PRO A 39 10.90 -13.34 2.48
N GLY A 40 9.81 -13.65 3.19
CA GLY A 40 9.79 -13.83 4.64
C GLY A 40 9.87 -12.57 5.48
N ALA A 41 10.01 -11.39 4.87
CA ALA A 41 10.15 -10.16 5.63
C ALA A 41 8.81 -9.70 6.22
N GLU A 42 8.88 -9.09 7.38
CA GLU A 42 7.74 -8.48 8.04
C GLU A 42 7.84 -6.96 7.92
N GLY A 43 6.75 -6.33 7.49
CA GLY A 43 6.65 -4.88 7.51
C GLY A 43 6.33 -4.37 8.92
N PRO A 44 6.31 -3.06 9.12
CA PRO A 44 5.96 -2.50 10.43
C PRO A 44 4.47 -2.65 10.71
N MET A 45 4.14 -2.94 11.98
CA MET A 45 2.77 -2.83 12.47
C MET A 45 2.45 -1.34 12.64
N HIS A 46 1.40 -0.85 12.01
CA HIS A 46 1.04 0.56 12.09
C HIS A 46 -0.44 0.80 11.87
N ASP A 47 -0.88 2.01 12.15
CA ASP A 47 -2.21 2.51 11.82
C ASP A 47 -2.11 3.95 11.32
N HIS A 48 -3.24 4.51 10.92
CA HIS A 48 -3.38 5.89 10.50
C HIS A 48 -4.35 6.68 11.36
N ALA A 49 -4.49 6.30 12.64
CA ALA A 49 -5.34 7.03 13.57
C ALA A 49 -4.93 8.50 13.72
N GLY A 50 -3.62 8.78 13.64
CA GLY A 50 -3.09 10.14 13.80
C GLY A 50 -3.39 11.06 12.62
N ASP A 51 -3.38 10.56 11.38
CA ASP A 51 -3.62 11.37 10.18
C ASP A 51 -4.99 11.11 9.54
N GLY A 52 -5.73 10.12 10.01
CA GLY A 52 -7.09 9.86 9.56
C GLY A 52 -7.22 9.29 8.17
N GLN A 53 -6.15 8.75 7.59
CA GLN A 53 -6.22 8.19 6.24
C GLN A 53 -6.80 6.78 6.25
N GLU A 54 -7.76 6.52 5.36
CA GLU A 54 -8.13 5.17 4.99
C GLU A 54 -7.24 4.71 3.84
N GLU A 55 -6.99 3.40 3.76
CA GLU A 55 -6.10 2.86 2.75
C GLU A 55 -6.70 1.67 2.02
N VAL A 56 -6.30 1.52 0.75
CA VAL A 56 -6.52 0.30 -0.02
C VAL A 56 -5.16 -0.22 -0.47
N TYR A 57 -4.94 -1.50 -0.25
CA TYR A 57 -3.75 -2.20 -0.75
C TYR A 57 -4.15 -3.10 -1.90
N VAL A 58 -3.42 -3.00 -3.01
CA VAL A 58 -3.61 -3.82 -4.21
C VAL A 58 -2.38 -4.71 -4.37
N ILE A 59 -2.55 -6.01 -4.30
CA ILE A 59 -1.43 -6.95 -4.38
C ILE A 59 -1.05 -7.14 -5.85
N VAL A 60 0.19 -6.80 -6.18
CA VAL A 60 0.66 -6.80 -7.58
C VAL A 60 1.71 -7.86 -7.87
N ARG A 61 2.36 -8.43 -6.84
CA ARG A 61 3.37 -9.48 -7.03
C ARG A 61 3.54 -10.30 -5.75
N GLY A 62 3.82 -11.58 -5.90
CA GLY A 62 4.16 -12.47 -4.80
C GLY A 62 2.97 -12.93 -3.98
N ASN A 63 3.23 -13.24 -2.72
CA ASN A 63 2.24 -13.75 -1.78
C ASN A 63 2.61 -13.33 -0.36
N GLY A 64 1.66 -13.47 0.55
CA GLY A 64 1.92 -13.17 1.95
C GLY A 64 0.65 -13.18 2.77
N THR A 65 0.70 -12.48 3.88
CA THR A 65 -0.44 -12.30 4.78
C THR A 65 -0.52 -10.85 5.24
N ILE A 66 -1.71 -10.45 5.64
CA ILE A 66 -1.92 -9.22 6.39
C ILE A 66 -2.47 -9.57 7.76
N ARG A 67 -1.88 -9.01 8.81
CA ARG A 67 -2.33 -9.15 10.20
C ARG A 67 -3.18 -7.94 10.56
N LEU A 68 -4.41 -8.21 10.98
CA LEU A 68 -5.43 -7.19 11.31
C LEU A 68 -6.09 -7.57 12.63
N ASP A 69 -5.82 -6.80 13.69
CA ASP A 69 -6.47 -6.97 15.00
C ASP A 69 -6.55 -8.43 15.48
N GLY A 70 -5.43 -9.14 15.42
CA GLY A 70 -5.35 -10.53 15.88
C GLY A 70 -5.82 -11.57 14.87
N THR A 71 -6.25 -11.18 13.69
CA THR A 71 -6.56 -12.10 12.59
C THR A 71 -5.50 -12.01 11.50
N GLU A 72 -5.40 -13.04 10.69
CA GLU A 72 -4.51 -13.07 9.53
C GLU A 72 -5.30 -13.46 8.28
N GLU A 73 -5.10 -12.72 7.20
CA GLU A 73 -5.72 -13.00 5.92
C GLU A 73 -4.65 -13.25 4.87
N GLN A 74 -4.88 -14.22 4.00
CA GLN A 74 -3.94 -14.57 2.93
C GLN A 74 -4.00 -13.54 1.81
N LEU A 75 -2.83 -13.18 1.29
CA LEU A 75 -2.66 -12.23 0.19
C LEU A 75 -2.07 -12.92 -1.03
N GLU A 76 -2.64 -12.62 -2.19
CA GLU A 76 -2.14 -13.05 -3.49
C GLU A 76 -2.44 -11.98 -4.53
N VAL A 77 -1.80 -12.06 -5.68
CA VAL A 77 -2.03 -11.12 -6.78
C VAL A 77 -3.52 -11.07 -7.12
N GLY A 78 -4.04 -9.85 -7.25
CA GLY A 78 -5.45 -9.61 -7.55
C GLY A 78 -6.31 -9.31 -6.34
N LYS A 79 -5.82 -9.51 -5.12
CA LYS A 79 -6.57 -9.12 -3.93
C LYS A 79 -6.44 -7.64 -3.64
N TYR A 80 -7.54 -7.07 -3.20
CA TYR A 80 -7.67 -5.69 -2.74
C TYR A 80 -8.07 -5.71 -1.27
N VAL A 81 -7.38 -4.93 -0.45
CA VAL A 81 -7.65 -4.86 0.98
C VAL A 81 -7.97 -3.43 1.36
N PHE A 82 -9.13 -3.20 1.96
CA PHE A 82 -9.47 -1.92 2.56
C PHE A 82 -9.18 -1.94 4.05
N VAL A 83 -8.50 -0.92 4.55
CA VAL A 83 -8.20 -0.79 5.98
C VAL A 83 -8.60 0.61 6.45
N PRO A 84 -9.52 0.71 7.43
CA PRO A 84 -9.88 2.01 8.01
C PRO A 84 -8.74 2.61 8.82
N PRO A 85 -8.76 3.92 9.10
CA PRO A 85 -7.62 4.62 9.71
C PRO A 85 -7.15 4.04 11.04
N GLY A 86 -8.06 3.68 11.92
CA GLY A 86 -7.72 3.26 13.28
C GLY A 86 -7.34 1.80 13.42
N GLN A 87 -7.51 1.00 12.39
CA GLN A 87 -7.19 -0.43 12.47
C GLN A 87 -5.70 -0.66 12.25
N LYS A 88 -5.06 -1.34 13.20
CA LYS A 88 -3.66 -1.73 13.06
C LYS A 88 -3.51 -2.80 12.00
N ARG A 89 -2.46 -2.66 11.19
CA ARG A 89 -2.16 -3.62 10.13
C ARG A 89 -0.65 -3.86 10.03
N GLN A 90 -0.31 -5.06 9.60
CA GLN A 90 1.06 -5.46 9.31
C GLN A 90 1.06 -6.38 8.10
N MET A 91 1.87 -6.06 7.12
CA MET A 91 2.09 -6.91 5.95
C MET A 91 3.26 -7.86 6.21
N VAL A 92 3.10 -9.11 5.82
CA VAL A 92 4.14 -10.14 5.97
C VAL A 92 4.31 -10.83 4.63
N ALA A 93 5.52 -10.80 4.10
CA ALA A 93 5.82 -11.47 2.84
C ALA A 93 5.91 -12.99 3.02
N GLY A 94 5.39 -13.71 2.05
CA GLY A 94 5.56 -15.16 1.94
C GLY A 94 6.84 -15.54 1.24
N SER A 95 6.90 -16.79 0.76
CA SER A 95 8.11 -17.38 0.16
C SER A 95 8.56 -16.70 -1.13
N GLU A 96 7.68 -16.00 -1.82
CA GLU A 96 7.98 -15.33 -3.10
C GLU A 96 8.15 -13.81 -2.94
N GLY A 97 8.18 -13.32 -1.71
CA GLY A 97 8.11 -11.89 -1.45
C GLY A 97 6.70 -11.36 -1.63
N LEU A 98 6.52 -10.07 -1.42
CA LEU A 98 5.22 -9.43 -1.52
C LEU A 98 5.37 -8.00 -2.00
N ALA A 99 4.68 -7.64 -3.07
CA ALA A 99 4.61 -6.26 -3.52
C ALA A 99 3.16 -5.82 -3.63
N TRP A 100 2.89 -4.61 -3.15
CA TRP A 100 1.55 -4.03 -3.22
C TRP A 100 1.61 -2.55 -3.50
N VAL A 101 0.50 -2.05 -4.07
CA VAL A 101 0.28 -0.61 -4.21
C VAL A 101 -0.64 -0.18 -3.07
N GLY A 102 -0.21 0.81 -2.31
CA GLY A 102 -1.03 1.42 -1.27
C GLY A 102 -1.56 2.76 -1.72
N VAL A 103 -2.87 2.94 -1.60
CA VAL A 103 -3.55 4.21 -1.89
C VAL A 103 -4.19 4.70 -0.60
N GLY A 104 -3.87 5.93 -0.21
CA GLY A 104 -4.40 6.49 1.03
C GLY A 104 -4.90 7.92 0.86
N CYS A 105 -5.99 8.23 1.56
CA CYS A 105 -6.56 9.56 1.58
C CYS A 105 -7.50 9.69 2.77
N LYS A 106 -7.73 10.92 3.23
CA LYS A 106 -8.75 11.16 4.25
C LYS A 106 -10.14 10.95 3.66
N PRO A 107 -11.06 10.33 4.41
CA PRO A 107 -12.44 10.16 3.97
C PRO A 107 -13.09 11.50 3.59
N GLY A 108 -13.96 11.47 2.59
CA GLY A 108 -14.72 12.65 2.16
C GLY A 108 -14.13 13.41 0.98
N ALA A 109 -12.89 13.13 0.58
CA ALA A 109 -12.29 13.76 -0.59
C ALA A 109 -12.93 13.29 -1.90
N TYR A 110 -13.37 12.03 -1.92
CA TYR A 110 -14.05 11.45 -3.08
C TYR A 110 -15.54 11.31 -2.78
N LYS A 111 -16.37 11.75 -3.71
CA LYS A 111 -17.82 11.65 -3.60
C LYS A 111 -18.37 10.86 -4.77
N PRO A 112 -18.60 9.54 -4.60
CA PRO A 112 -19.14 8.75 -5.68
C PRO A 112 -20.55 9.19 -6.05
N GLU A 113 -20.86 9.17 -7.35
CA GLU A 113 -22.20 9.42 -7.84
C GLU A 113 -23.06 8.15 -7.70
N GLY A 114 -24.23 8.29 -7.14
CA GLY A 114 -25.19 7.20 -6.95
C GLY A 114 -25.14 6.61 -5.54
#